data_d60d6953bfa27e47ace4e568e3fc0aec
#
_entry.id   d60d6953bfa27e47ace4e568e3fc0aec
#
_cell.length_a   1.000
_cell.length_b   1.000
_cell.length_c   1.000
_cell.angle_alpha   90.00
_cell.angle_beta   90.00
_cell.angle_gamma   90.00
#
_symmetry.space_group_name_H-M   'P 1'
#
loop_
_entity.id
_entity.type
_entity.pdbx_description
1 polymer ?
#
loop_
_entity_poly.entity_id
_entity_poly.type
_entity_poly.pdbx_seq_one_letter_code
_entity_poly.pdbx_strand_id
1 'polypeptide(L)'
;MSAASPRRRISRTWWIIGAAALVMAVAAWILFGRNTAVVAGAPMSGMKMAPAGEIQLSAGQLSQFGVTFDTVKLRVLSNEIRAAGVVTFDETRIAQITPKFAGYVERLYVNAVGQPVSRGQPVAAIFSPELVSAQTDLLLAGRLDRTLEQSPVPGAQTGGLSLLSAARQRLGLLGIPNSQIDDILRSGKVQRTLTVYSPFVGIVVEKNVVQGQSVSSGMQLITVADLSSVWVNAELREADAGGVGQGSQATVE
;
A
#
# COMPACT_ATOMS: atom_id res chain seq x y z
N MET A 1 -10.75 39.29 17.45
CA MET A 1 -9.53 40.05 17.83
C MET A 1 -8.36 39.42 17.08
N SER A 2 -7.91 40.15 16.08
CA SER A 2 -6.93 39.73 15.09
C SER A 2 -5.55 40.15 15.55
N ALA A 3 -4.55 39.27 15.54
CA ALA A 3 -3.14 39.61 15.75
C ALA A 3 -2.35 39.17 14.52
N ALA A 4 -2.04 40.14 13.67
CA ALA A 4 -1.17 40.00 12.51
C ALA A 4 0.29 40.06 12.95
N SER A 5 1.12 39.10 12.53
CA SER A 5 2.56 39.11 12.69
C SER A 5 3.23 39.92 11.57
N PRO A 6 4.23 40.78 11.85
CA PRO A 6 4.90 41.58 10.83
C PRO A 6 5.97 40.80 10.07
N ARG A 7 5.83 40.70 8.75
CA ARG A 7 6.88 40.24 7.84
C ARG A 7 8.01 41.26 7.77
N ARG A 8 9.20 40.93 8.30
CA ARG A 8 10.43 41.71 8.08
C ARG A 8 10.84 41.60 6.62
N ARG A 9 10.76 42.74 5.91
CA ARG A 9 11.40 42.93 4.59
C ARG A 9 12.90 43.08 4.81
N ILE A 10 13.70 42.11 4.39
CA ILE A 10 15.16 42.22 4.30
C ILE A 10 15.44 43.10 3.08
N SER A 11 16.01 44.28 3.32
CA SER A 11 16.33 45.28 2.29
C SER A 11 17.42 44.76 1.35
N ARG A 12 17.28 45.07 0.05
CA ARG A 12 18.19 44.66 -1.06
C ARG A 12 19.64 45.12 -0.83
N THR A 13 19.89 46.03 0.11
CA THR A 13 21.23 46.56 0.46
C THR A 13 22.11 45.53 1.17
N TRP A 14 21.59 44.59 1.90
CA TRP A 14 22.38 43.55 2.58
C TRP A 14 22.98 42.51 1.63
N TRP A 15 22.34 42.27 0.49
CA TRP A 15 22.86 41.37 -0.55
C TRP A 15 24.07 41.93 -1.29
N ILE A 16 24.12 43.27 -1.45
CA ILE A 16 25.23 43.95 -2.12
C ILE A 16 26.46 43.95 -1.22
N ILE A 17 26.28 44.11 0.10
CA ILE A 17 27.38 44.07 1.07
C ILE A 17 27.97 42.69 1.20
N GLY A 18 27.15 41.65 1.18
CA GLY A 18 27.57 40.23 1.21
C GLY A 18 28.38 39.84 -0.04
N ALA A 19 27.95 40.27 -1.22
CA ALA A 19 28.64 39.99 -2.48
C ALA A 19 30.03 40.71 -2.56
N ALA A 20 30.13 41.94 -2.05
CA ALA A 20 31.40 42.69 -2.02
C ALA A 20 32.41 42.06 -1.06
N ALA A 21 31.97 41.54 0.09
CA ALA A 21 32.83 40.86 1.06
C ALA A 21 33.38 39.52 0.50
N LEU A 22 32.61 38.80 -0.29
CA LEU A 22 33.02 37.54 -0.89
C LEU A 22 34.06 37.75 -1.99
N VAL A 23 33.91 38.78 -2.80
CA VAL A 23 34.89 39.16 -3.84
C VAL A 23 36.23 39.62 -3.23
N MET A 24 36.19 40.35 -2.13
CA MET A 24 37.40 40.76 -1.41
C MET A 24 38.15 39.60 -0.76
N ALA A 25 37.43 38.63 -0.21
CA ALA A 25 38.01 37.41 0.36
C ALA A 25 38.70 36.52 -0.69
N VAL A 26 38.10 36.39 -1.87
CA VAL A 26 38.68 35.63 -3.00
C VAL A 26 39.90 36.36 -3.57
N ALA A 27 39.86 37.68 -3.68
CA ALA A 27 41.01 38.48 -4.12
C ALA A 27 42.19 38.40 -3.14
N ALA A 28 41.93 38.43 -1.83
CA ALA A 28 42.93 38.26 -0.78
C ALA A 28 43.56 36.87 -0.83
N TRP A 29 42.76 35.82 -1.08
CA TRP A 29 43.27 34.46 -1.19
C TRP A 29 44.16 34.24 -2.42
N ILE A 30 43.87 34.91 -3.56
CA ILE A 30 44.67 34.85 -4.79
C ILE A 30 45.99 35.66 -4.63
N LEU A 31 45.99 36.78 -3.89
CA LEU A 31 47.16 37.62 -3.70
C LEU A 31 48.10 37.12 -2.61
N PHE A 32 47.59 36.51 -1.55
CA PHE A 32 48.41 36.02 -0.42
C PHE A 32 48.78 34.52 -0.52
N GLY A 33 48.06 33.73 -1.31
CA GLY A 33 48.31 32.30 -1.46
C GLY A 33 49.49 31.92 -2.39
N ARG A 34 50.18 32.89 -2.99
CA ARG A 34 51.20 32.58 -4.02
C ARG A 34 52.63 32.84 -3.57
N ASN A 35 52.93 33.10 -2.31
CA ASN A 35 54.29 33.25 -1.84
C ASN A 35 54.66 32.22 -0.76
N THR A 36 54.80 30.96 -1.18
CA THR A 36 55.76 30.08 -0.52
C THR A 36 56.99 29.99 -1.37
N ALA A 37 57.91 30.93 -1.12
CA ALA A 37 59.25 30.87 -1.65
C ALA A 37 59.91 29.58 -1.10
N VAL A 38 60.18 28.63 -2.00
CA VAL A 38 61.07 27.51 -1.73
C VAL A 38 62.46 28.09 -1.54
N VAL A 39 62.93 28.14 -0.30
CA VAL A 39 64.36 28.41 -0.01
C VAL A 39 65.16 27.26 -0.57
N ALA A 40 65.85 27.51 -1.70
CA ALA A 40 66.83 26.61 -2.24
C ALA A 40 68.03 26.56 -1.30
N GLY A 41 68.10 25.52 -0.49
CA GLY A 41 69.29 25.19 0.28
C GLY A 41 70.43 24.78 -0.66
N ALA A 42 71.57 25.40 -0.47
CA ALA A 42 72.83 25.14 -1.22
C ALA A 42 73.20 23.64 -1.19
N PRO A 43 73.77 23.10 -2.26
CA PRO A 43 74.17 21.69 -2.31
C PRO A 43 75.38 21.48 -1.40
N MET A 44 75.20 20.76 -0.29
CA MET A 44 76.33 20.13 0.43
C MET A 44 76.72 18.89 -0.35
N SER A 45 77.79 19.07 -1.14
CA SER A 45 78.47 17.91 -1.77
C SER A 45 79.06 17.00 -0.71
N GLY A 46 78.72 15.73 -0.78
CA GLY A 46 79.58 14.66 -0.31
C GLY A 46 79.21 13.96 1.00
N MET A 47 78.02 13.34 1.03
CA MET A 47 77.85 12.09 1.76
C MET A 47 76.82 11.25 1.00
N LYS A 48 77.29 10.37 0.12
CA LYS A 48 76.50 9.22 -0.35
C LYS A 48 76.20 8.38 0.87
N MET A 49 75.12 8.65 1.55
CA MET A 49 74.49 7.65 2.38
C MET A 49 73.99 6.56 1.41
N ALA A 50 74.61 5.41 1.42
CA ALA A 50 74.13 4.24 0.73
C ALA A 50 72.70 4.00 1.18
N PRO A 51 71.75 3.77 0.26
CA PRO A 51 70.37 3.42 0.66
C PRO A 51 70.50 2.20 1.54
N ALA A 52 69.89 2.26 2.73
CA ALA A 52 69.78 1.18 3.67
C ALA A 52 69.32 -0.05 2.87
N GLY A 53 70.20 -1.00 2.73
CA GLY A 53 70.19 -2.23 1.95
C GLY A 53 68.87 -2.65 1.36
N GLU A 54 68.56 -2.18 0.17
CA GLU A 54 67.59 -2.86 -0.65
C GLU A 54 68.16 -4.25 -1.01
N ILE A 55 67.69 -5.27 -0.30
CA ILE A 55 68.08 -6.63 -0.58
C ILE A 55 67.30 -7.06 -1.81
N GLN A 56 67.93 -7.04 -2.97
CA GLN A 56 67.36 -7.58 -4.18
C GLN A 56 67.47 -9.11 -4.17
N LEU A 57 66.36 -9.75 -3.81
CA LEU A 57 66.21 -11.20 -3.85
C LEU A 57 65.65 -11.60 -5.21
N SER A 58 66.29 -12.54 -5.86
CA SER A 58 65.76 -13.13 -7.09
C SER A 58 64.54 -14.02 -6.78
N ALA A 59 63.64 -14.19 -7.77
CA ALA A 59 62.43 -15.03 -7.61
C ALA A 59 62.75 -16.47 -7.12
N GLY A 60 63.90 -17.01 -7.49
CA GLY A 60 64.36 -18.32 -7.03
C GLY A 60 64.78 -18.34 -5.56
N GLN A 61 65.37 -17.25 -5.06
CA GLN A 61 65.73 -17.12 -3.64
C GLN A 61 64.46 -16.90 -2.77
N LEU A 62 63.48 -16.17 -3.25
CA LEU A 62 62.24 -15.98 -2.54
C LEU A 62 61.48 -17.29 -2.38
N SER A 63 61.50 -18.18 -3.39
CA SER A 63 60.87 -19.50 -3.28
C SER A 63 61.57 -20.42 -2.28
N GLN A 64 62.89 -20.31 -2.12
CA GLN A 64 63.64 -21.05 -1.07
C GLN A 64 63.31 -20.63 0.34
N PHE A 65 62.91 -19.37 0.50
CA PHE A 65 62.40 -18.85 1.80
C PHE A 65 60.91 -19.07 2.02
N GLY A 66 60.23 -19.83 1.12
CA GLY A 66 58.81 -20.12 1.23
C GLY A 66 57.88 -18.91 0.95
N VAL A 67 58.42 -17.84 0.34
CA VAL A 67 57.63 -16.66 -0.03
C VAL A 67 56.93 -16.93 -1.36
N THR A 68 55.61 -16.93 -1.33
CA THR A 68 54.77 -17.02 -2.52
C THR A 68 54.11 -15.69 -2.78
N PHE A 69 54.03 -15.30 -4.05
CA PHE A 69 53.31 -14.08 -4.47
C PHE A 69 52.03 -14.50 -5.17
N ASP A 70 50.97 -13.82 -4.84
CA ASP A 70 49.73 -13.92 -5.60
C ASP A 70 49.29 -12.55 -6.11
N THR A 71 48.62 -12.52 -7.23
CA THR A 71 48.17 -11.28 -7.84
C THR A 71 46.79 -10.93 -7.31
N VAL A 72 46.67 -9.77 -6.67
CA VAL A 72 45.39 -9.24 -6.22
C VAL A 72 44.55 -8.85 -7.44
N LYS A 73 43.43 -9.52 -7.62
CA LYS A 73 42.44 -9.22 -8.67
C LYS A 73 41.19 -8.67 -8.03
N LEU A 74 40.70 -7.56 -8.58
CA LEU A 74 39.38 -7.06 -8.24
C LEU A 74 38.33 -8.03 -8.80
N ARG A 75 37.49 -8.59 -7.92
CA ARG A 75 36.33 -9.37 -8.31
C ARG A 75 35.11 -8.93 -7.48
N VAL A 76 33.97 -9.03 -8.08
CA VAL A 76 32.71 -8.82 -7.36
C VAL A 76 32.49 -10.04 -6.47
N LEU A 77 32.38 -9.81 -5.18
CA LEU A 77 31.99 -10.83 -4.23
C LEU A 77 30.45 -10.71 -4.08
N SER A 78 29.73 -11.72 -4.53
CA SER A 78 28.31 -11.87 -4.22
C SER A 78 28.20 -12.62 -2.89
N ASN A 79 27.62 -11.99 -1.90
CA ASN A 79 27.27 -12.65 -0.66
C ASN A 79 25.83 -13.14 -0.77
N GLU A 80 25.62 -14.45 -0.75
CA GLU A 80 24.29 -15.05 -0.73
C GLU A 80 23.84 -15.16 0.71
N ILE A 81 22.75 -14.44 1.03
CA ILE A 81 22.14 -14.44 2.36
C ILE A 81 20.94 -15.37 2.31
N ARG A 82 20.96 -16.41 3.15
CA ARG A 82 19.84 -17.35 3.30
C ARG A 82 19.03 -17.00 4.54
N ALA A 83 17.74 -16.80 4.34
CA ALA A 83 16.80 -16.47 5.39
C ALA A 83 15.56 -17.36 5.31
N ALA A 84 14.99 -17.70 6.46
CA ALA A 84 13.68 -18.31 6.49
C ALA A 84 12.62 -17.25 6.17
N GLY A 85 11.68 -17.58 5.29
CA GLY A 85 10.60 -16.71 4.89
C GLY A 85 9.25 -17.37 5.02
N VAL A 86 8.23 -16.58 5.34
CA VAL A 86 6.81 -17.00 5.36
C VAL A 86 6.11 -16.34 4.18
N VAL A 87 5.45 -17.15 3.37
CA VAL A 87 4.62 -16.67 2.27
C VAL A 87 3.28 -16.22 2.84
N THR A 88 2.91 -14.97 2.55
CA THR A 88 1.62 -14.37 2.94
C THR A 88 0.93 -13.81 1.71
N PHE A 89 -0.37 -13.61 1.81
CA PHE A 89 -1.11 -12.92 0.74
C PHE A 89 -0.75 -11.43 0.70
N ASP A 90 -0.86 -10.84 -0.48
CA ASP A 90 -0.69 -9.39 -0.67
C ASP A 90 -1.86 -8.65 0.00
N GLU A 91 -1.57 -7.93 1.09
CA GLU A 91 -2.59 -7.19 1.86
C GLU A 91 -3.29 -6.09 1.04
N THR A 92 -2.70 -5.64 -0.05
CA THR A 92 -3.31 -4.66 -0.95
C THR A 92 -4.36 -5.28 -1.88
N ARG A 93 -4.39 -6.62 -1.96
CA ARG A 93 -5.28 -7.40 -2.84
C ARG A 93 -6.27 -8.28 -2.07
N ILE A 94 -6.59 -7.86 -0.86
CA ILE A 94 -7.59 -8.53 -0.02
C ILE A 94 -8.89 -7.77 -0.13
N ALA A 95 -9.99 -8.50 -0.16
CA ALA A 95 -11.33 -7.96 -0.09
C ALA A 95 -12.17 -8.70 0.94
N GLN A 96 -12.83 -7.94 1.78
CA GLN A 96 -13.77 -8.47 2.77
C GLN A 96 -15.20 -8.38 2.26
N ILE A 97 -15.93 -9.47 2.35
CA ILE A 97 -17.34 -9.52 2.02
C ILE A 97 -18.14 -9.35 3.30
N THR A 98 -18.82 -8.21 3.41
CA THR A 98 -19.59 -7.82 4.59
C THR A 98 -21.03 -7.49 4.18
N PRO A 99 -22.08 -7.94 4.93
CA PRO A 99 -23.45 -7.52 4.70
C PRO A 99 -23.65 -6.08 5.20
N LYS A 100 -24.52 -5.33 4.54
CA LYS A 100 -24.92 -3.97 4.98
C LYS A 100 -26.12 -3.98 5.93
N PHE A 101 -26.65 -5.13 6.26
CA PHE A 101 -27.83 -5.35 7.10
C PHE A 101 -27.61 -6.49 8.07
N ALA A 102 -28.37 -6.53 9.14
CA ALA A 102 -28.37 -7.62 10.10
C ALA A 102 -29.32 -8.74 9.69
N GLY A 103 -29.02 -9.98 10.07
CA GLY A 103 -29.88 -11.13 9.75
C GLY A 103 -29.31 -12.46 10.20
N TYR A 104 -29.82 -13.53 9.61
CA TYR A 104 -29.42 -14.91 9.85
C TYR A 104 -29.03 -15.59 8.54
N VAL A 105 -27.90 -16.29 8.52
CA VAL A 105 -27.44 -17.02 7.34
C VAL A 105 -28.29 -18.27 7.15
N GLU A 106 -29.20 -18.25 6.18
CA GLU A 106 -30.00 -19.43 5.85
C GLU A 106 -29.21 -20.46 5.02
N ARG A 107 -28.37 -19.98 4.10
CA ARG A 107 -27.53 -20.84 3.27
C ARG A 107 -26.17 -20.19 3.02
N LEU A 108 -25.15 -21.03 3.09
CA LEU A 108 -23.78 -20.64 2.74
C LEU A 108 -23.38 -21.42 1.46
N TYR A 109 -23.06 -20.68 0.38
CA TYR A 109 -22.64 -21.27 -0.89
C TYR A 109 -21.14 -21.46 -0.97
N VAL A 110 -20.40 -20.59 -0.28
CA VAL A 110 -18.93 -20.64 -0.15
C VAL A 110 -18.64 -21.07 1.29
N ASN A 111 -18.24 -22.32 1.47
CA ASN A 111 -18.18 -22.94 2.79
C ASN A 111 -16.78 -23.42 3.20
N ALA A 112 -15.77 -23.30 2.34
CA ALA A 112 -14.41 -23.75 2.62
C ALA A 112 -13.38 -22.66 2.35
N VAL A 113 -12.36 -22.60 3.21
CA VAL A 113 -11.12 -21.85 2.95
C VAL A 113 -10.38 -22.55 1.82
N GLY A 114 -9.74 -21.80 0.92
CA GLY A 114 -9.11 -22.31 -0.29
C GLY A 114 -10.06 -22.43 -1.48
N GLN A 115 -11.36 -22.19 -1.31
CA GLN A 115 -12.33 -22.25 -2.41
C GLN A 115 -12.17 -21.03 -3.33
N PRO A 116 -12.11 -21.24 -4.67
CA PRO A 116 -12.11 -20.13 -5.61
C PRO A 116 -13.49 -19.47 -5.68
N VAL A 117 -13.49 -18.14 -5.80
CA VAL A 117 -14.70 -17.31 -5.90
C VAL A 117 -14.56 -16.38 -7.10
N SER A 118 -15.60 -16.33 -7.92
CA SER A 118 -15.70 -15.42 -9.06
C SER A 118 -16.54 -14.19 -8.73
N ARG A 119 -16.33 -13.10 -9.49
CA ARG A 119 -17.18 -11.91 -9.38
C ARG A 119 -18.63 -12.27 -9.73
N GLY A 120 -19.58 -11.83 -8.89
CA GLY A 120 -21.00 -12.14 -9.06
C GLY A 120 -21.39 -13.55 -8.60
N GLN A 121 -20.47 -14.34 -8.05
CA GLN A 121 -20.79 -15.63 -7.47
C GLN A 121 -21.56 -15.45 -6.15
N PRO A 122 -22.65 -16.21 -5.90
CA PRO A 122 -23.35 -16.18 -4.63
C PRO A 122 -22.44 -16.71 -3.51
N VAL A 123 -22.41 -15.98 -2.40
CA VAL A 123 -21.62 -16.30 -1.21
C VAL A 123 -22.49 -16.84 -0.10
N ALA A 124 -23.55 -16.12 0.25
CA ALA A 124 -24.47 -16.49 1.30
C ALA A 124 -25.88 -15.97 1.01
N ALA A 125 -26.90 -16.72 1.43
CA ALA A 125 -28.27 -16.25 1.48
C ALA A 125 -28.61 -15.89 2.94
N ILE A 126 -29.01 -14.63 3.18
CA ILE A 126 -29.24 -14.11 4.51
C ILE A 126 -30.71 -13.72 4.62
N PHE A 127 -31.39 -14.23 5.64
CA PHE A 127 -32.70 -13.77 6.06
C PHE A 127 -32.54 -12.53 6.94
N SER A 128 -33.27 -11.45 6.61
CA SER A 128 -33.27 -10.23 7.41
C SER A 128 -34.71 -9.71 7.61
N PRO A 129 -35.17 -9.63 8.87
CA PRO A 129 -36.45 -9.01 9.17
C PRO A 129 -36.52 -7.54 8.73
N GLU A 130 -35.41 -6.80 8.84
CA GLU A 130 -35.30 -5.42 8.40
C GLU A 130 -35.53 -5.27 6.89
N LEU A 131 -34.93 -6.16 6.08
CA LEU A 131 -35.13 -6.18 4.63
C LEU A 131 -36.57 -6.54 4.25
N VAL A 132 -37.19 -7.47 4.96
CA VAL A 132 -38.61 -7.83 4.76
C VAL A 132 -39.50 -6.61 5.02
N SER A 133 -39.25 -5.89 6.11
CA SER A 133 -39.98 -4.66 6.46
C SER A 133 -39.79 -3.59 5.37
N ALA A 134 -38.53 -3.30 5.00
CA ALA A 134 -38.24 -2.28 3.99
C ALA A 134 -38.83 -2.61 2.61
N GLN A 135 -38.91 -3.88 2.22
CA GLN A 135 -39.58 -4.32 0.98
C GLN A 135 -41.09 -4.15 1.09
N THR A 136 -41.68 -4.42 2.27
CA THR A 136 -43.09 -4.21 2.50
C THR A 136 -43.43 -2.71 2.39
N ASP A 137 -42.61 -1.84 2.97
CA ASP A 137 -42.75 -0.39 2.85
C ASP A 137 -42.63 0.06 1.36
N LEU A 138 -41.72 -0.50 0.61
CA LEU A 138 -41.57 -0.25 -0.83
C LEU A 138 -42.85 -0.64 -1.61
N LEU A 139 -43.38 -1.84 -1.36
CA LEU A 139 -44.59 -2.30 -2.03
C LEU A 139 -45.82 -1.46 -1.67
N LEU A 140 -45.91 -1.02 -0.41
CA LEU A 140 -46.95 -0.11 0.04
C LEU A 140 -46.82 1.27 -0.65
N ALA A 141 -45.61 1.84 -0.66
CA ALA A 141 -45.35 3.09 -1.35
C ALA A 141 -45.66 3.02 -2.85
N GLY A 142 -45.31 1.90 -3.51
CA GLY A 142 -45.61 1.69 -4.92
C GLY A 142 -47.12 1.49 -5.22
N ARG A 143 -47.88 0.96 -4.30
CA ARG A 143 -49.35 0.89 -4.43
C ARG A 143 -49.98 2.28 -4.25
N LEU A 144 -49.51 3.03 -3.23
CA LEU A 144 -49.97 4.37 -2.96
C LEU A 144 -49.65 5.31 -4.11
N ASP A 145 -48.47 5.27 -4.65
CA ASP A 145 -48.05 6.06 -5.82
C ASP A 145 -48.99 5.85 -7.00
N ARG A 146 -49.28 4.60 -7.39
CA ARG A 146 -50.25 4.27 -8.46
C ARG A 146 -51.68 4.78 -8.15
N THR A 147 -52.09 4.80 -6.88
CA THR A 147 -53.41 5.30 -6.50
C THR A 147 -53.43 6.82 -6.57
N LEU A 148 -52.40 7.50 -6.10
CA LEU A 148 -52.27 8.94 -6.09
C LEU A 148 -52.00 9.52 -7.49
N GLU A 149 -51.40 8.74 -8.41
CA GLU A 149 -51.22 9.15 -9.79
C GLU A 149 -52.53 9.48 -10.50
N GLN A 150 -53.63 8.80 -10.10
CA GLN A 150 -54.97 9.01 -10.64
C GLN A 150 -55.79 10.01 -9.78
N SER A 151 -55.21 10.60 -8.75
CA SER A 151 -55.92 11.51 -7.84
C SER A 151 -56.09 12.90 -8.43
N PRO A 152 -57.29 13.50 -8.36
CA PRO A 152 -57.49 14.88 -8.80
C PRO A 152 -56.96 15.92 -7.81
N VAL A 153 -56.45 15.49 -6.64
CA VAL A 153 -55.99 16.40 -5.56
C VAL A 153 -54.64 16.99 -5.92
N PRO A 154 -54.47 18.32 -5.95
CA PRO A 154 -53.20 18.95 -6.21
C PRO A 154 -52.12 18.51 -5.21
N GLY A 155 -50.94 18.10 -5.70
CA GLY A 155 -49.82 17.66 -4.86
C GLY A 155 -49.87 16.19 -4.44
N ALA A 156 -50.98 15.47 -4.62
CA ALA A 156 -51.07 14.04 -4.27
C ALA A 156 -50.06 13.18 -5.03
N GLN A 157 -49.88 13.43 -6.32
CA GLN A 157 -48.91 12.74 -7.19
C GLN A 157 -47.45 12.94 -6.71
N THR A 158 -47.08 14.16 -6.36
CA THR A 158 -45.76 14.48 -5.82
C THR A 158 -45.49 13.77 -4.51
N GLY A 159 -46.52 13.65 -3.64
CA GLY A 159 -46.44 12.90 -2.39
C GLY A 159 -46.19 11.42 -2.59
N GLY A 160 -46.87 10.76 -3.54
CA GLY A 160 -46.68 9.37 -3.89
C GLY A 160 -45.25 9.08 -4.38
N LEU A 161 -44.82 9.87 -5.35
CA LEU A 161 -43.44 9.75 -5.91
C LEU A 161 -42.37 9.94 -4.83
N SER A 162 -42.55 10.88 -3.90
CA SER A 162 -41.56 11.12 -2.84
C SER A 162 -41.47 9.95 -1.87
N LEU A 163 -42.60 9.32 -1.51
CA LEU A 163 -42.60 8.11 -0.65
C LEU A 163 -41.93 6.92 -1.35
N LEU A 164 -42.26 6.71 -2.61
CA LEU A 164 -41.65 5.62 -3.40
C LEU A 164 -40.14 5.83 -3.56
N SER A 165 -39.70 7.05 -3.82
CA SER A 165 -38.27 7.38 -3.93
C SER A 165 -37.52 7.16 -2.61
N ALA A 166 -38.12 7.55 -1.48
CA ALA A 166 -37.54 7.33 -0.15
C ALA A 166 -37.41 5.83 0.18
N ALA A 167 -38.44 5.02 -0.13
CA ALA A 167 -38.41 3.59 0.07
C ALA A 167 -37.34 2.90 -0.81
N ARG A 168 -37.20 3.32 -2.08
CA ARG A 168 -36.12 2.85 -2.97
C ARG A 168 -34.74 3.20 -2.43
N GLN A 169 -34.55 4.44 -1.98
CA GLN A 169 -33.28 4.90 -1.40
C GLN A 169 -32.90 4.08 -0.17
N ARG A 170 -33.88 3.83 0.73
CA ARG A 170 -33.64 2.98 1.92
C ARG A 170 -33.12 1.60 1.56
N LEU A 171 -33.73 0.91 0.58
CA LEU A 171 -33.28 -0.39 0.11
C LEU A 171 -31.90 -0.30 -0.57
N GLY A 172 -31.63 0.76 -1.32
CA GLY A 172 -30.33 1.01 -1.91
C GLY A 172 -29.21 1.14 -0.86
N LEU A 173 -29.48 1.83 0.25
CA LEU A 173 -28.54 1.94 1.39
C LEU A 173 -28.26 0.59 2.04
N LEU A 174 -29.25 -0.31 2.08
CA LEU A 174 -29.08 -1.71 2.52
C LEU A 174 -28.35 -2.58 1.50
N GLY A 175 -27.97 -2.03 0.34
CA GLY A 175 -27.19 -2.72 -0.67
C GLY A 175 -28.00 -3.53 -1.69
N ILE A 176 -29.29 -3.29 -1.78
CA ILE A 176 -30.15 -3.89 -2.81
C ILE A 176 -29.95 -3.15 -4.12
N PRO A 177 -29.56 -3.81 -5.21
CA PRO A 177 -29.42 -3.16 -6.52
C PRO A 177 -30.79 -2.75 -7.08
N ASN A 178 -30.81 -1.67 -7.86
CA ASN A 178 -32.06 -1.13 -8.43
C ASN A 178 -32.82 -2.17 -9.28
N SER A 179 -32.13 -3.04 -10.00
CA SER A 179 -32.76 -4.11 -10.77
C SER A 179 -33.61 -5.02 -9.89
N GLN A 180 -33.12 -5.37 -8.70
CA GLN A 180 -33.83 -6.21 -7.75
C GLN A 180 -35.00 -5.47 -7.10
N ILE A 181 -34.83 -4.15 -6.83
CA ILE A 181 -35.93 -3.31 -6.35
C ILE A 181 -37.07 -3.25 -7.37
N ASP A 182 -36.75 -3.10 -8.66
CA ASP A 182 -37.73 -3.12 -9.73
C ASP A 182 -38.41 -4.48 -9.90
N ASP A 183 -37.69 -5.57 -9.68
CA ASP A 183 -38.24 -6.94 -9.68
C ASP A 183 -39.26 -7.14 -8.55
N ILE A 184 -38.95 -6.61 -7.35
CA ILE A 184 -39.87 -6.64 -6.20
C ILE A 184 -41.15 -5.85 -6.51
N LEU A 185 -41.02 -4.64 -7.08
CA LEU A 185 -42.16 -3.82 -7.47
C LEU A 185 -43.03 -4.47 -8.55
N ARG A 186 -42.40 -5.11 -9.54
CA ARG A 186 -43.09 -5.81 -10.63
C ARG A 186 -43.80 -7.07 -10.15
N SER A 187 -43.12 -7.87 -9.35
CA SER A 187 -43.66 -9.15 -8.83
C SER A 187 -44.68 -8.95 -7.72
N GLY A 188 -44.61 -7.82 -7.01
CA GLY A 188 -45.43 -7.57 -5.81
C GLY A 188 -45.16 -8.49 -4.64
N LYS A 189 -44.04 -9.26 -4.69
CA LYS A 189 -43.69 -10.26 -3.68
C LYS A 189 -42.44 -9.84 -2.91
N VAL A 190 -42.52 -9.96 -1.60
CA VAL A 190 -41.38 -9.77 -0.70
C VAL A 190 -40.46 -10.98 -0.80
N GLN A 191 -39.18 -10.74 -1.00
CA GLN A 191 -38.15 -11.77 -0.94
C GLN A 191 -37.68 -11.93 0.51
N ARG A 192 -37.87 -13.12 1.05
CA ARG A 192 -37.51 -13.42 2.45
C ARG A 192 -36.01 -13.39 2.68
N THR A 193 -35.24 -13.91 1.72
CA THR A 193 -33.78 -13.98 1.79
C THR A 193 -33.13 -13.13 0.73
N LEU A 194 -32.05 -12.50 1.07
CA LEU A 194 -31.18 -11.81 0.13
C LEU A 194 -29.88 -12.58 -0.06
N THR A 195 -29.50 -12.78 -1.31
CA THR A 195 -28.22 -13.38 -1.65
C THR A 195 -27.14 -12.30 -1.71
N VAL A 196 -26.09 -12.48 -0.91
CA VAL A 196 -24.87 -11.68 -0.97
C VAL A 196 -23.95 -12.29 -2.01
N TYR A 197 -23.47 -11.47 -2.93
CA TYR A 197 -22.60 -11.87 -4.02
C TYR A 197 -21.17 -11.33 -3.79
N SER A 198 -20.18 -12.05 -4.32
CA SER A 198 -18.81 -11.57 -4.31
C SER A 198 -18.60 -10.48 -5.37
N PRO A 199 -18.14 -9.28 -5.02
CA PRO A 199 -17.72 -8.29 -6.00
C PRO A 199 -16.30 -8.53 -6.54
N PHE A 200 -15.58 -9.54 -6.00
CA PHE A 200 -14.17 -9.81 -6.28
C PHE A 200 -13.97 -11.20 -6.84
N VAL A 201 -12.83 -11.39 -7.51
CA VAL A 201 -12.31 -12.68 -7.96
C VAL A 201 -11.13 -13.03 -7.06
N GLY A 202 -11.01 -14.28 -6.62
CA GLY A 202 -9.88 -14.72 -5.81
C GLY A 202 -10.14 -16.02 -5.10
N ILE A 203 -9.40 -16.28 -4.05
CA ILE A 203 -9.49 -17.48 -3.21
C ILE A 203 -9.87 -17.05 -1.79
N VAL A 204 -10.76 -17.84 -1.17
CA VAL A 204 -11.16 -17.61 0.23
C VAL A 204 -9.98 -17.91 1.14
N VAL A 205 -9.49 -16.90 1.85
CA VAL A 205 -8.40 -17.03 2.83
C VAL A 205 -8.90 -17.12 4.25
N GLU A 206 -10.10 -16.58 4.50
CA GLU A 206 -10.71 -16.63 5.83
C GLU A 206 -12.23 -16.72 5.73
N LYS A 207 -12.85 -17.49 6.60
CA LYS A 207 -14.30 -17.66 6.69
C LYS A 207 -14.73 -17.56 8.15
N ASN A 208 -15.51 -16.52 8.48
CA ASN A 208 -15.92 -16.17 9.84
C ASN A 208 -17.41 -16.41 10.08
N VAL A 209 -18.07 -17.11 9.19
CA VAL A 209 -19.51 -17.33 9.24
C VAL A 209 -19.84 -18.81 9.00
N VAL A 210 -20.87 -19.27 9.69
CA VAL A 210 -21.46 -20.60 9.49
C VAL A 210 -22.97 -20.50 9.20
N GLN A 211 -23.51 -21.51 8.56
CA GLN A 211 -24.94 -21.57 8.29
C GLN A 211 -25.73 -21.58 9.62
N GLY A 212 -26.82 -20.83 9.69
CA GLY A 212 -27.64 -20.64 10.90
C GLY A 212 -27.14 -19.53 11.82
N GLN A 213 -25.96 -18.97 11.60
CA GLN A 213 -25.40 -17.91 12.44
C GLN A 213 -26.11 -16.57 12.23
N SER A 214 -26.27 -15.80 13.30
CA SER A 214 -26.67 -14.40 13.25
C SER A 214 -25.49 -13.54 12.79
N VAL A 215 -25.75 -12.60 11.90
CA VAL A 215 -24.78 -11.64 11.37
C VAL A 215 -25.27 -10.22 11.56
N SER A 216 -24.34 -9.32 11.86
CA SER A 216 -24.59 -7.87 11.99
C SER A 216 -24.15 -7.13 10.75
N SER A 217 -24.68 -5.92 10.56
CA SER A 217 -24.18 -5.01 9.52
C SER A 217 -22.69 -4.74 9.73
N GLY A 218 -21.89 -4.85 8.67
CA GLY A 218 -20.44 -4.67 8.72
C GLY A 218 -19.65 -5.88 9.23
N MET A 219 -20.31 -6.95 9.68
CA MET A 219 -19.61 -8.17 10.10
C MET A 219 -18.92 -8.83 8.90
N GLN A 220 -17.66 -9.17 9.05
CA GLN A 220 -16.89 -9.87 8.03
C GLN A 220 -17.39 -11.32 7.89
N LEU A 221 -17.94 -11.65 6.73
CA LEU A 221 -18.38 -13.02 6.43
C LEU A 221 -17.22 -13.87 5.92
N ILE A 222 -16.57 -13.38 4.88
CA ILE A 222 -15.51 -14.08 4.15
C ILE A 222 -14.49 -13.06 3.70
N THR A 223 -13.21 -13.43 3.76
CA THR A 223 -12.10 -12.70 3.13
C THR A 223 -11.66 -13.44 1.88
N VAL A 224 -11.58 -12.71 0.78
CA VAL A 224 -11.09 -13.20 -0.51
C VAL A 224 -9.79 -12.47 -0.83
N ALA A 225 -8.75 -13.21 -1.20
CA ALA A 225 -7.47 -12.67 -1.65
C ALA A 225 -7.18 -13.08 -3.09
N ASP A 226 -6.57 -12.19 -3.84
CA ASP A 226 -5.97 -12.49 -5.13
C ASP A 226 -4.57 -13.04 -4.89
N LEU A 227 -4.38 -14.34 -5.11
CA LEU A 227 -3.10 -15.04 -4.92
C LEU A 227 -2.21 -15.03 -6.16
N SER A 228 -2.51 -14.21 -7.18
CA SER A 228 -1.64 -14.05 -8.35
C SER A 228 -0.30 -13.38 -7.99
N SER A 229 -0.27 -12.65 -6.89
CA SER A 229 0.90 -12.04 -6.27
C SER A 229 0.87 -12.33 -4.77
N VAL A 230 2.02 -12.69 -4.21
CA VAL A 230 2.17 -13.00 -2.79
C VAL A 230 3.36 -12.24 -2.23
N TRP A 231 3.33 -11.97 -0.94
CA TRP A 231 4.48 -11.44 -0.22
C TRP A 231 5.24 -12.57 0.45
N VAL A 232 6.54 -12.38 0.55
CA VAL A 232 7.42 -13.25 1.33
C VAL A 232 8.05 -12.40 2.43
N ASN A 233 7.66 -12.67 3.65
CA ASN A 233 8.22 -12.00 4.83
C ASN A 233 9.42 -12.83 5.31
N ALA A 234 10.64 -12.34 5.03
CA ALA A 234 11.88 -12.99 5.44
C ALA A 234 12.49 -12.27 6.64
N GLU A 235 12.88 -13.03 7.65
CA GLU A 235 13.57 -12.51 8.82
C GLU A 235 15.08 -12.59 8.60
N LEU A 236 15.73 -11.43 8.52
CA LEU A 236 17.18 -11.31 8.39
C LEU A 236 17.84 -11.06 9.75
N ARG A 237 19.01 -11.62 9.95
CA ARG A 237 19.84 -11.27 11.09
C ARG A 237 20.41 -9.86 10.91
N GLU A 238 20.59 -9.13 11.99
CA GLU A 238 21.10 -7.75 11.96
C GLU A 238 22.44 -7.64 11.21
N ALA A 239 23.32 -8.63 11.37
CA ALA A 239 24.62 -8.68 10.67
C ALA A 239 24.48 -8.75 9.14
N ASP A 240 23.40 -9.36 8.63
CA ASP A 240 23.15 -9.59 7.21
C ASP A 240 22.29 -8.46 6.59
N ALA A 241 21.59 -7.69 7.43
CA ALA A 241 20.67 -6.65 6.97
C ALA A 241 21.36 -5.54 6.18
N GLY A 242 22.65 -5.25 6.49
CA GLY A 242 23.42 -4.24 5.76
C GLY A 242 23.69 -4.57 4.27
N GLY A 243 23.56 -5.85 3.89
CA GLY A 243 23.76 -6.31 2.52
C GLY A 243 22.48 -6.32 1.66
N VAL A 244 21.30 -6.07 2.25
CA VAL A 244 20.02 -6.16 1.56
C VAL A 244 19.37 -4.77 1.52
N GLY A 245 18.94 -4.35 0.35
CA GLY A 245 18.26 -3.07 0.15
C GLY A 245 17.10 -3.17 -0.83
N GLN A 246 16.41 -2.07 -1.02
CA GLN A 246 15.35 -1.99 -2.02
C GLN A 246 15.90 -2.29 -3.42
N GLY A 247 15.32 -3.25 -4.10
CA GLY A 247 15.76 -3.71 -5.42
C GLY A 247 16.72 -4.89 -5.39
N SER A 248 17.09 -5.42 -4.22
CA SER A 248 17.82 -6.68 -4.11
C SER A 248 17.00 -7.83 -4.69
N GLN A 249 17.62 -8.69 -5.47
CA GLN A 249 16.96 -9.88 -6.02
C GLN A 249 16.92 -10.98 -4.97
N ALA A 250 15.78 -11.65 -4.88
CA ALA A 250 15.58 -12.79 -4.01
C ALA A 250 15.10 -14.00 -4.82
N THR A 251 15.57 -15.18 -4.48
CA THR A 251 15.09 -16.46 -5.01
C THR A 251 14.42 -17.23 -3.89
N VAL A 252 13.23 -17.78 -4.13
CA VAL A 252 12.49 -18.59 -3.17
C VAL A 252 12.54 -20.04 -3.63
N GLU A 253 12.99 -20.93 -2.74
CA GLU A 253 13.06 -22.39 -2.95
C GLU A 253 12.08 -23.14 -2.04
#